data_795364945a2dce177843d3b98af5f30b
#
_entry.id   795364945a2dce177843d3b98af5f30b
#
_cell.length_a   1.000
_cell.length_b   1.000
_cell.length_c   1.000
_cell.angle_alpha   90.00
_cell.angle_beta   90.00
_cell.angle_gamma   90.00
#
_symmetry.space_group_name_H-M   'P 1'
#
loop_
_entity.id
_entity.type
_entity.pdbx_description
1 polymer ?
#
loop_
_entity_poly.entity_id
_entity_poly.type
_entity_poly.pdbx_seq_one_letter_code
_entity_poly.pdbx_strand_id
1 'polypeptide(L)'
;MKKIAICDDEPAVRKQMEAYFKELESVFCISYFESGEALLESDVLYDVIFLDIDMKGISGIDTARKIRVRDKKAKIIYVTAYEDFRAYAFGVHAFGYLVKPVAKEKILEILQAAFDYE
;
A
#
# COMPACT_ATOMS: atom_id res chain seq x y z
N MET A 1 12.29 -13.50 -0.03
CA MET A 1 12.23 -12.03 -0.12
C MET A 1 10.90 -11.53 0.43
N LYS A 2 10.92 -10.39 1.08
CA LYS A 2 9.69 -9.73 1.51
C LYS A 2 8.88 -9.27 0.31
N LYS A 3 7.57 -9.33 0.41
CA LYS A 3 6.64 -9.02 -0.68
C LYS A 3 5.91 -7.73 -0.41
N ILE A 4 5.96 -6.83 -1.38
CA ILE A 4 5.35 -5.51 -1.31
C ILE A 4 4.32 -5.37 -2.42
N ALA A 5 3.12 -4.91 -2.08
CA ALA A 5 2.09 -4.57 -3.05
C ALA A 5 1.90 -3.07 -3.09
N ILE A 6 1.70 -2.53 -4.26
CA ILE A 6 1.39 -1.12 -4.48
C ILE A 6 0.11 -1.06 -5.31
N CYS A 7 -0.94 -0.50 -4.73
CA CYS A 7 -2.27 -0.46 -5.34
C CYS A 7 -2.75 0.98 -5.49
N ASP A 8 -2.88 1.43 -6.73
CA ASP A 8 -3.33 2.79 -7.06
C ASP A 8 -3.87 2.78 -8.48
N ASP A 9 -5.02 3.40 -8.71
CA ASP A 9 -5.63 3.40 -10.05
C ASP A 9 -5.06 4.44 -11.00
N GLU A 10 -4.20 5.35 -10.51
CA GLU A 10 -3.55 6.36 -11.35
C GLU A 10 -2.23 5.82 -11.92
N PRO A 11 -2.12 5.68 -13.26
CA PRO A 11 -0.87 5.19 -13.87
C PRO A 11 0.35 6.04 -13.52
N ALA A 12 0.18 7.35 -13.39
CA ALA A 12 1.28 8.25 -13.06
C ALA A 12 1.86 7.95 -11.67
N VAL A 13 0.98 7.63 -10.72
CA VAL A 13 1.42 7.28 -9.36
C VAL A 13 2.14 5.95 -9.36
N ARG A 14 1.61 4.95 -10.07
CA ARG A 14 2.29 3.65 -10.17
C ARG A 14 3.68 3.78 -10.79
N LYS A 15 3.82 4.60 -11.84
CA LYS A 15 5.13 4.86 -12.47
C LYS A 15 6.09 5.55 -11.52
N GLN A 16 5.59 6.50 -10.74
CA GLN A 16 6.42 7.19 -9.74
C GLN A 16 6.91 6.21 -8.68
N MET A 17 6.02 5.33 -8.21
CA MET A 17 6.40 4.32 -7.22
C MET A 17 7.40 3.32 -7.81
N GLU A 18 7.24 2.92 -9.08
CA GLU A 18 8.23 2.09 -9.75
C GLU A 18 9.61 2.73 -9.72
N ALA A 19 9.69 4.04 -10.00
CA ALA A 19 10.96 4.76 -9.97
C ALA A 19 11.55 4.77 -8.56
N TYR A 20 10.73 4.97 -7.54
CA TYR A 20 11.19 4.97 -6.15
C TYR A 20 11.72 3.60 -5.70
N PHE A 21 11.11 2.53 -6.18
CA PHE A 21 11.48 1.17 -5.75
C PHE A 21 12.45 0.46 -6.68
N LYS A 22 12.86 1.11 -7.77
CA LYS A 22 13.70 0.46 -8.80
C LYS A 22 14.96 -0.20 -8.23
N GLU A 23 15.65 0.50 -7.36
CA GLU A 23 16.89 0.00 -6.76
C GLU A 23 16.64 -1.11 -5.74
N LEU A 24 15.40 -1.27 -5.29
CA LEU A 24 15.01 -2.24 -4.27
C LEU A 24 14.45 -3.52 -4.87
N GLU A 25 14.32 -3.60 -6.19
CA GLU A 25 13.77 -4.79 -6.87
C GLU A 25 14.64 -6.03 -6.68
N SER A 26 15.92 -5.85 -6.35
CA SER A 26 16.83 -6.96 -6.08
C SER A 26 16.65 -7.54 -4.67
N VAL A 27 16.02 -6.82 -3.75
CA VAL A 27 15.84 -7.25 -2.36
C VAL A 27 14.39 -7.46 -1.96
N PHE A 28 13.44 -6.93 -2.72
CA PHE A 28 12.00 -7.09 -2.48
C PHE A 28 11.29 -7.62 -3.71
N CYS A 29 10.23 -8.40 -3.49
CA CYS A 29 9.34 -8.81 -4.55
C CYS A 29 8.18 -7.81 -4.60
N ILE A 30 8.13 -6.96 -5.61
CA ILE A 30 7.20 -5.83 -5.68
C ILE A 30 6.18 -6.06 -6.77
N SER A 31 4.90 -5.95 -6.45
CA SER A 31 3.79 -6.09 -7.39
C SER A 31 2.94 -4.83 -7.41
N TYR A 32 2.46 -4.46 -8.59
CA TYR A 32 1.67 -3.25 -8.81
C TYR A 32 0.26 -3.64 -9.24
N PHE A 33 -0.74 -3.00 -8.66
CA PHE A 33 -2.15 -3.27 -8.96
C PHE A 33 -2.86 -1.98 -9.30
N GLU A 34 -3.76 -2.02 -10.28
CA GLU A 34 -4.52 -0.85 -10.71
C GLU A 34 -5.87 -0.71 -10.02
N SER A 35 -6.26 -1.68 -9.21
CA SER A 35 -7.55 -1.66 -8.50
C SER A 35 -7.51 -2.52 -7.25
N GLY A 36 -8.44 -2.26 -6.34
CA GLY A 36 -8.61 -3.10 -5.16
C GLY A 36 -9.04 -4.51 -5.53
N GLU A 37 -9.88 -4.64 -6.56
CA GLU A 37 -10.31 -5.93 -7.07
C GLU A 37 -9.12 -6.78 -7.53
N ALA A 38 -8.20 -6.18 -8.29
CA ALA A 38 -7.02 -6.88 -8.78
C ALA A 38 -6.13 -7.34 -7.63
N LEU A 39 -5.95 -6.48 -6.62
CA LEU A 39 -5.18 -6.85 -5.42
C LEU A 39 -5.83 -8.02 -4.68
N LEU A 40 -7.15 -7.99 -4.52
CA LEU A 40 -7.88 -9.03 -3.81
C LEU A 40 -7.92 -10.37 -4.56
N GLU A 41 -7.81 -10.34 -5.89
CA GLU A 41 -7.73 -11.57 -6.70
C GLU A 41 -6.37 -12.25 -6.57
N SER A 42 -5.36 -11.55 -6.12
CA SER A 42 -4.03 -12.13 -5.90
C SER A 42 -4.08 -13.06 -4.69
N ASP A 43 -3.58 -14.27 -4.85
CA ASP A 43 -3.50 -15.27 -3.76
C ASP A 43 -2.27 -15.04 -2.88
N VAL A 44 -1.45 -14.06 -3.22
CA VAL A 44 -0.21 -13.79 -2.51
C VAL A 44 -0.51 -13.00 -1.24
N LEU A 45 0.13 -13.38 -0.14
CA LEU A 45 0.11 -12.60 1.10
C LEU A 45 1.29 -11.64 1.07
N TYR A 46 1.01 -10.35 1.17
CA TYR A 46 2.03 -9.32 1.12
C TYR A 46 2.44 -8.89 2.51
N ASP A 47 3.72 -8.59 2.70
CA ASP A 47 4.23 -8.10 3.99
C ASP A 47 3.87 -6.64 4.20
N VAL A 48 3.92 -5.85 3.14
CA VAL A 48 3.57 -4.42 3.16
C VAL A 48 2.70 -4.11 1.95
N ILE A 49 1.64 -3.35 2.17
CA ILE A 49 0.72 -2.93 1.11
C ILE A 49 0.57 -1.41 1.16
N PHE A 50 1.01 -0.74 0.09
CA PHE A 50 0.74 0.68 -0.12
C PHE A 50 -0.57 0.78 -0.90
N LEU A 51 -1.57 1.46 -0.36
CA LEU A 51 -2.94 1.39 -0.85
C LEU A 51 -3.57 2.77 -0.91
N ASP A 52 -4.00 3.17 -2.11
CA ASP A 52 -4.76 4.41 -2.27
C ASP A 52 -6.19 4.19 -1.79
N ILE A 53 -6.79 5.21 -1.21
CA ILE A 53 -8.16 5.16 -0.70
C ILE A 53 -9.16 5.40 -1.83
N ASP A 54 -8.95 6.45 -2.62
CA ASP A 54 -9.89 6.85 -3.67
C ASP A 54 -9.55 6.19 -5.00
N MET A 55 -10.21 5.08 -5.29
CA MET A 55 -10.00 4.32 -6.52
C MET A 55 -11.34 4.00 -7.17
N LYS A 56 -11.31 3.81 -8.50
CA LYS A 56 -12.47 3.32 -9.23
C LYS A 56 -12.78 1.89 -8.78
N GLY A 57 -14.09 1.57 -8.71
CA GLY A 57 -14.53 0.29 -8.19
C GLY A 57 -14.51 0.30 -6.67
N ILE A 58 -13.97 -0.75 -6.08
CA ILE A 58 -13.87 -0.84 -4.62
C ILE A 58 -12.86 0.19 -4.08
N SER A 59 -13.23 0.88 -3.01
CA SER A 59 -12.34 1.85 -2.36
C SER A 59 -11.17 1.16 -1.67
N GLY A 60 -10.10 1.92 -1.38
CA GLY A 60 -8.99 1.40 -0.60
C GLY A 60 -9.38 0.99 0.80
N ILE A 61 -10.35 1.69 1.41
CA ILE A 61 -10.85 1.36 2.74
C ILE A 61 -11.54 -0.01 2.73
N ASP A 62 -12.42 -0.24 1.77
CA ASP A 62 -13.11 -1.53 1.66
C ASP A 62 -12.14 -2.64 1.25
N THR A 63 -11.17 -2.33 0.41
CA THR A 63 -10.11 -3.28 0.05
C THR A 63 -9.33 -3.72 1.30
N ALA A 64 -8.94 -2.76 2.13
CA ALA A 64 -8.21 -3.04 3.36
C ALA A 64 -9.02 -3.90 4.33
N ARG A 65 -10.30 -3.63 4.45
CA ARG A 65 -11.19 -4.44 5.30
C ARG A 65 -11.23 -5.90 4.83
N LYS A 66 -11.33 -6.11 3.52
CA LYS A 66 -11.33 -7.46 2.95
C LYS A 66 -9.99 -8.16 3.12
N ILE A 67 -8.90 -7.42 3.00
CA ILE A 67 -7.57 -7.96 3.27
C ILE A 67 -7.49 -8.44 4.72
N ARG A 68 -7.98 -7.66 5.67
CA ARG A 68 -7.93 -8.00 7.09
C ARG A 68 -8.72 -9.26 7.46
N VAL A 69 -9.72 -9.62 6.67
CA VAL A 69 -10.45 -10.87 6.88
C VAL A 69 -9.53 -12.08 6.70
N ARG A 70 -8.63 -12.02 5.70
CA ARG A 70 -7.73 -13.14 5.37
C ARG A 70 -6.31 -12.98 5.88
N ASP A 71 -5.91 -11.77 6.23
CA ASP A 71 -4.52 -11.47 6.65
C ASP A 71 -4.50 -10.35 7.68
N LYS A 72 -4.18 -10.70 8.93
CA LYS A 72 -4.12 -9.73 10.02
C LYS A 72 -2.71 -9.18 10.24
N LYS A 73 -1.72 -9.70 9.52
CA LYS A 73 -0.31 -9.35 9.70
C LYS A 73 0.23 -8.33 8.70
N ALA A 74 -0.37 -8.25 7.50
CA ALA A 74 0.10 -7.33 6.48
C ALA A 74 0.09 -5.90 7.04
N LYS A 75 1.16 -5.18 6.78
CA LYS A 75 1.25 -3.77 7.17
C LYS A 75 0.67 -2.93 6.05
N ILE A 76 -0.49 -2.35 6.30
CA ILE A 76 -1.22 -1.52 5.34
C ILE A 76 -0.84 -0.07 5.55
N ILE A 77 -0.37 0.57 4.48
CA ILE A 77 0.01 1.97 4.48
C ILE A 77 -0.86 2.67 3.44
N TYR A 78 -1.74 3.54 3.88
CA TYR A 78 -2.55 4.33 2.95
C TYR A 78 -1.71 5.44 2.32
N VAL A 79 -1.83 5.61 1.01
CA VAL A 79 -1.18 6.69 0.26
C VAL A 79 -2.27 7.37 -0.55
N THR A 80 -2.75 8.52 -0.10
CA THR A 80 -3.93 9.16 -0.69
C THR A 80 -3.81 10.68 -0.69
N ALA A 81 -4.59 11.33 -1.55
CA ALA A 81 -4.69 12.79 -1.59
C ALA A 81 -5.54 13.37 -0.45
N TYR A 82 -6.30 12.54 0.25
CA TYR A 82 -7.29 13.00 1.23
C TYR A 82 -6.83 12.80 2.67
N GLU A 83 -6.68 13.90 3.41
CA GLU A 83 -6.32 13.86 4.84
C GLU A 83 -7.49 13.40 5.71
N ASP A 84 -8.73 13.62 5.25
CA ASP A 84 -9.94 13.36 6.04
C ASP A 84 -10.19 11.87 6.32
N PHE A 85 -9.45 10.98 5.65
CA PHE A 85 -9.63 9.54 5.81
C PHE A 85 -8.76 8.91 6.91
N ARG A 86 -8.02 9.70 7.66
CA ARG A 86 -7.13 9.18 8.71
C ARG A 86 -7.85 8.33 9.76
N ALA A 87 -9.07 8.73 10.12
CA ALA A 87 -9.85 7.99 11.11
C ALA A 87 -10.13 6.55 10.68
N TYR A 88 -10.22 6.30 9.38
CA TYR A 88 -10.50 4.96 8.85
C TYR A 88 -9.30 4.01 8.97
N ALA A 89 -8.10 4.55 9.16
CA ALA A 89 -6.90 3.74 9.32
C ALA A 89 -6.98 2.87 10.59
N PHE A 90 -7.61 3.37 11.64
CA PHE A 90 -7.72 2.64 12.90
C PHE A 90 -8.60 1.40 12.79
N GLY A 91 -9.64 1.45 11.94
CA GLY A 91 -10.57 0.32 11.79
C GLY A 91 -9.94 -0.93 11.18
N VAL A 92 -8.82 -0.78 10.48
CA VAL A 92 -8.10 -1.91 9.86
C VAL A 92 -6.71 -2.07 10.43
N HIS A 93 -6.39 -1.34 11.49
CA HIS A 93 -5.07 -1.33 12.11
C HIS A 93 -3.97 -1.03 11.08
N ALA A 94 -4.16 0.06 10.31
CA ALA A 94 -3.17 0.48 9.33
C ALA A 94 -1.85 0.84 10.03
N PHE A 95 -0.75 0.46 9.41
CA PHE A 95 0.57 0.78 9.93
C PHE A 95 0.90 2.26 9.75
N GLY A 96 0.45 2.85 8.66
CA GLY A 96 0.74 4.23 8.37
C GLY A 96 -0.22 4.89 7.40
N TYR A 97 -0.06 6.18 7.24
CA TYR A 97 -0.91 7.01 6.39
C TYR A 97 -0.05 8.13 5.81
N LEU A 98 0.04 8.20 4.49
CA LEU A 98 0.80 9.21 3.78
C LEU A 98 -0.11 10.00 2.86
N VAL A 99 0.05 11.33 2.84
CA VAL A 99 -0.76 12.23 2.00
C VAL A 99 0.03 12.59 0.74
N LYS A 100 -0.59 12.42 -0.43
CA LYS A 100 0.02 12.79 -1.72
C LYS A 100 0.16 14.30 -1.85
N PRO A 101 1.18 14.79 -2.56
CA PRO A 101 2.26 14.03 -3.20
C PRO A 101 3.28 13.56 -2.17
N VAL A 102 3.75 12.32 -2.31
CA VAL A 102 4.69 11.72 -1.34
C VAL A 102 6.09 11.68 -1.95
N ALA A 103 7.05 12.20 -1.19
CA ALA A 103 8.46 12.16 -1.59
C ALA A 103 9.03 10.75 -1.39
N LYS A 104 10.03 10.41 -2.19
CA LYS A 104 10.72 9.12 -2.10
C LYS A 104 11.21 8.83 -0.67
N GLU A 105 11.76 9.84 -0.01
CA GLU A 105 12.30 9.71 1.35
C GLU A 105 11.25 9.26 2.35
N LYS A 106 10.01 9.77 2.22
CA LYS A 106 8.90 9.38 3.10
C LYS A 106 8.49 7.93 2.88
N ILE A 107 8.47 7.50 1.63
CA ILE A 107 8.17 6.11 1.29
C ILE A 107 9.23 5.19 1.90
N LEU A 108 10.51 5.54 1.73
CA LEU A 108 11.61 4.71 2.24
C LEU A 108 11.64 4.70 3.77
N GLU A 109 11.36 5.82 4.43
CA GLU A 109 11.27 5.89 5.89
C GLU A 109 10.20 4.96 6.43
N ILE A 110 8.99 5.01 5.88
CA ILE A 110 7.89 4.19 6.40
C ILE A 110 8.11 2.72 6.08
N LEU A 111 8.73 2.40 4.95
CA LEU A 111 9.08 1.05 4.59
C LEU A 111 10.10 0.47 5.59
N GLN A 112 11.13 1.24 5.92
CA GLN A 112 12.12 0.85 6.91
C GLN A 112 11.45 0.60 8.27
N ALA A 113 10.57 1.52 8.70
CA ALA A 113 9.84 1.37 9.95
C ALA A 113 8.97 0.11 9.95
N ALA A 114 8.34 -0.20 8.83
CA ALA A 114 7.48 -1.38 8.71
C ALA A 114 8.27 -2.68 8.94
N PHE A 115 9.48 -2.77 8.42
CA PHE A 115 10.31 -3.95 8.59
C PHE A 115 11.02 -4.00 9.95
N ASP A 116 11.30 -2.85 10.55
CA ASP A 116 11.89 -2.81 11.89
C ASP A 116 10.87 -3.23 12.96
N TYR A 117 9.58 -3.19 12.64
CA TYR A 117 8.50 -3.47 13.58
C TYR A 117 8.09 -4.95 13.62
N GLU A 118 8.87 -5.82 13.03
CA GLU A 118 8.59 -7.27 13.04
C GLU A 118 8.95 -7.93 14.40
#